data_100d77bdb9d3cfbe840ba594ad07694d
#
_entry.id   100d77bdb9d3cfbe840ba594ad07694d
#
_cell.length_a   1.000
_cell.length_b   1.000
_cell.length_c   1.000
_cell.angle_alpha   90.00
_cell.angle_beta   90.00
_cell.angle_gamma   90.00
#
_symmetry.space_group_name_H-M   'P 1'
#
loop_
_entity.id
_entity.type
_entity.pdbx_description
1 polymer ?
#
loop_
_entity_poly.entity_id
_entity_poly.type
_entity_poly.pdbx_seq_one_letter_code
_entity_poly.pdbx_strand_id
1 'polypeptide(L)'
;MYINETHVMNKKVLEYIIRGKKHDNVPIIAAWNSVAKPYMEQGSHPDVVERVWDVIGSSLPEDCRCLVYGTPALVHPKTGIILAFCNGTSYCIRLTEQFVEKALKAGAKTYQKWTGGGDMDTLRDLGADWVFGWWLNGEVEWCQIVYREIGIL
;
A
#
# COMPACT_ATOMS: atom_id res chain seq x y z
N MET A 1 6.42 14.50 -5.54
CA MET A 1 5.55 13.77 -4.57
C MET A 1 4.13 14.30 -4.69
N TYR A 2 3.21 13.43 -5.04
CA TYR A 2 1.84 13.84 -5.38
C TYR A 2 0.86 12.72 -5.05
N ILE A 3 -0.31 13.08 -4.51
CA ILE A 3 -1.42 12.17 -4.31
C ILE A 3 -2.70 12.79 -4.87
N ASN A 4 -3.49 12.00 -5.61
CA ASN A 4 -4.76 12.45 -6.14
C ASN A 4 -5.90 12.03 -5.19
N GLU A 5 -6.28 12.93 -4.30
CA GLU A 5 -7.29 12.68 -3.26
C GLU A 5 -8.68 12.37 -3.83
N THR A 6 -8.99 12.91 -5.00
CA THR A 6 -10.34 12.80 -5.58
C THR A 6 -10.46 11.68 -6.61
N HIS A 7 -9.34 11.02 -6.95
CA HIS A 7 -9.39 9.93 -7.91
C HIS A 7 -10.18 8.74 -7.34
N VAL A 8 -11.07 8.18 -8.16
CA VAL A 8 -11.93 7.08 -7.74
C VAL A 8 -11.14 5.87 -7.20
N MET A 9 -9.96 5.60 -7.76
CA MET A 9 -9.11 4.49 -7.32
C MET A 9 -8.50 4.72 -5.93
N ASN A 10 -8.40 5.96 -5.46
CA ASN A 10 -7.86 6.28 -4.15
C ASN A 10 -8.91 6.36 -3.05
N LYS A 11 -10.20 6.45 -3.41
CA LYS A 11 -11.26 6.73 -2.44
C LYS A 11 -11.28 5.74 -1.28
N LYS A 12 -11.44 4.45 -1.59
CA LYS A 12 -11.53 3.41 -0.56
C LYS A 12 -10.23 3.23 0.20
N VAL A 13 -9.08 3.32 -0.48
CA VAL A 13 -7.78 3.12 0.17
C VAL A 13 -7.45 4.27 1.12
N LEU A 14 -7.78 5.50 0.79
CA LEU A 14 -7.60 6.63 1.70
C LEU A 14 -8.50 6.51 2.94
N GLU A 15 -9.74 6.11 2.77
CA GLU A 15 -10.65 5.83 3.88
C GLU A 15 -10.13 4.71 4.78
N TYR A 16 -9.56 3.66 4.18
CA TYR A 16 -8.97 2.55 4.90
C TYR A 16 -7.74 2.96 5.71
N ILE A 17 -6.82 3.70 5.09
CA ILE A 17 -5.57 4.10 5.75
C ILE A 17 -5.84 5.02 6.94
N ILE A 18 -6.78 5.97 6.81
CA ILE A 18 -7.08 6.91 7.88
C ILE A 18 -7.88 6.27 9.03
N ARG A 19 -8.50 5.12 8.78
CA ARG A 19 -9.35 4.44 9.76
C ARG A 19 -8.56 4.10 11.04
N GLY A 20 -9.06 4.50 12.19
CA GLY A 20 -8.44 4.25 13.49
C GLY A 20 -7.22 5.10 13.80
N LYS A 21 -6.82 6.01 12.91
CA LYS A 21 -5.74 6.95 13.17
C LYS A 21 -6.28 8.21 13.83
N LYS A 22 -5.70 8.56 14.99
CA LYS A 22 -6.10 9.76 15.76
C LYS A 22 -5.13 10.89 15.49
N HIS A 23 -5.05 11.35 14.23
CA HIS A 23 -4.04 12.32 13.85
C HIS A 23 -4.67 13.52 13.18
N ASP A 24 -5.02 14.54 13.97
CA ASP A 24 -5.63 15.76 13.47
C ASP A 24 -4.68 16.58 12.57
N ASN A 25 -3.38 16.35 12.66
CA ASN A 25 -2.37 17.17 11.96
C ASN A 25 -1.42 16.39 11.07
N VAL A 26 -1.70 15.12 10.76
CA VAL A 26 -0.84 14.35 9.86
C VAL A 26 -1.19 14.69 8.41
N PRO A 27 -0.22 15.15 7.60
CA PRO A 27 -0.49 15.47 6.20
C PRO A 27 -0.90 14.23 5.42
N ILE A 28 -1.77 14.42 4.42
CA ILE A 28 -2.20 13.33 3.55
C ILE A 28 -1.03 12.67 2.83
N ILE A 29 -0.02 13.46 2.45
CA ILE A 29 1.21 12.93 1.86
C ILE A 29 2.42 13.68 2.41
N ALA A 30 3.49 12.93 2.68
CA ALA A 30 4.76 13.48 3.12
C ALA A 30 5.92 12.65 2.57
N ALA A 31 7.11 13.26 2.50
CA ALA A 31 8.31 12.56 2.04
C ALA A 31 8.64 11.38 2.97
N TRP A 32 9.12 10.28 2.39
CA TRP A 32 9.45 9.05 3.14
C TRP A 32 10.46 9.29 4.28
N ASN A 33 11.35 10.29 4.11
CA ASN A 33 12.40 10.64 5.09
C ASN A 33 12.01 11.83 5.96
N SER A 34 10.76 12.28 5.95
CA SER A 34 10.30 13.43 6.73
C SER A 34 10.20 13.15 8.24
N VAL A 35 10.18 11.89 8.63
CA VAL A 35 10.23 11.45 10.03
C VAL A 35 11.35 10.44 10.23
N ALA A 36 11.97 10.44 11.41
CA ALA A 36 13.15 9.60 11.68
C ALA A 36 12.81 8.09 11.73
N LYS A 37 11.63 7.73 12.25
CA LYS A 37 11.21 6.33 12.45
C LYS A 37 9.74 6.17 12.09
N PRO A 38 9.37 6.23 10.79
CA PRO A 38 7.96 6.20 10.39
C PRO A 38 7.22 4.96 10.85
N TYR A 39 7.88 3.81 10.82
CA TYR A 39 7.29 2.54 11.24
C TYR A 39 6.96 2.49 12.74
N MET A 40 7.79 3.10 13.58
CA MET A 40 7.55 3.13 15.04
C MET A 40 6.40 4.07 15.40
N GLU A 41 6.35 5.23 14.74
CA GLU A 41 5.33 6.25 15.02
C GLU A 41 3.94 5.85 14.54
N GLN A 42 3.86 5.08 13.46
CA GLN A 42 2.60 4.71 12.81
C GLN A 42 2.20 3.25 12.97
N GLY A 43 2.94 2.48 13.76
CA GLY A 43 2.60 1.10 14.07
C GLY A 43 2.90 0.08 12.97
N SER A 44 3.68 0.44 11.95
CA SER A 44 4.12 -0.51 10.92
C SER A 44 5.40 -1.20 11.34
N HIS A 45 5.45 -2.52 11.18
CA HIS A 45 6.63 -3.31 11.52
C HIS A 45 7.81 -2.96 10.59
N PRO A 46 9.04 -2.83 11.11
CA PRO A 46 10.22 -2.48 10.28
C PRO A 46 10.43 -3.39 9.07
N ASP A 47 10.21 -4.69 9.20
CA ASP A 47 10.36 -5.65 8.09
C ASP A 47 9.33 -5.42 6.98
N VAL A 48 8.13 -4.98 7.35
CA VAL A 48 7.08 -4.64 6.39
C VAL A 48 7.46 -3.37 5.62
N VAL A 49 7.97 -2.36 6.32
CA VAL A 49 8.45 -1.13 5.69
C VAL A 49 9.58 -1.41 4.71
N GLU A 50 10.55 -2.23 5.11
CA GLU A 50 11.65 -2.67 4.23
C GLU A 50 11.10 -3.41 3.00
N ARG A 51 10.16 -4.32 3.18
CA ARG A 51 9.56 -5.04 2.05
C ARG A 51 8.90 -4.11 1.05
N VAL A 52 8.10 -3.17 1.52
CA VAL A 52 7.38 -2.24 0.65
C VAL A 52 8.32 -1.24 -0.01
N TRP A 53 9.19 -0.58 0.75
CA TRP A 53 10.05 0.47 0.21
C TRP A 53 11.33 -0.03 -0.44
N ASP A 54 12.02 -1.01 0.17
CA ASP A 54 13.36 -1.41 -0.26
C ASP A 54 13.37 -2.63 -1.17
N VAL A 55 12.38 -3.49 -1.08
CA VAL A 55 12.28 -4.66 -1.98
C VAL A 55 11.34 -4.35 -3.16
N ILE A 56 10.07 -4.11 -2.90
CA ILE A 56 9.10 -3.80 -3.97
C ILE A 56 9.42 -2.42 -4.57
N GLY A 57 9.63 -1.44 -3.72
CA GLY A 57 9.90 -0.07 -4.15
C GLY A 57 11.22 0.12 -4.87
N SER A 58 12.22 -0.76 -4.68
CA SER A 58 13.50 -0.66 -5.39
C SER A 58 13.35 -0.91 -6.90
N SER A 59 12.30 -1.57 -7.31
CA SER A 59 11.99 -1.83 -8.72
C SER A 59 11.24 -0.67 -9.39
N LEU A 60 10.86 0.33 -8.62
CA LEU A 60 10.10 1.51 -9.05
C LEU A 60 10.92 2.78 -8.85
N PRO A 61 10.57 3.90 -9.50
CA PRO A 61 11.23 5.17 -9.24
C PRO A 61 11.22 5.54 -7.75
N GLU A 62 12.30 6.14 -7.27
CA GLU A 62 12.46 6.48 -5.85
C GLU A 62 11.37 7.41 -5.32
N ASP A 63 10.85 8.29 -6.16
CA ASP A 63 9.79 9.23 -5.80
C ASP A 63 8.41 8.59 -5.59
N CYS A 64 8.29 7.27 -5.81
CA CYS A 64 7.11 6.52 -5.39
C CYS A 64 7.02 6.37 -3.87
N ARG A 65 8.16 6.41 -3.17
CA ARG A 65 8.20 6.21 -1.71
C ARG A 65 7.70 7.45 -0.98
N CYS A 66 6.72 7.27 -0.14
CA CYS A 66 6.15 8.37 0.64
C CYS A 66 5.42 7.87 1.88
N LEU A 67 4.92 8.82 2.67
CA LEU A 67 4.01 8.56 3.79
C LEU A 67 2.63 9.08 3.41
N VAL A 68 1.62 8.22 3.51
CA VAL A 68 0.21 8.59 3.32
C VAL A 68 -0.46 8.55 4.68
N TYR A 69 -0.89 9.70 5.18
CA TYR A 69 -1.34 9.84 6.58
C TYR A 69 -0.34 9.22 7.56
N GLY A 70 0.96 9.40 7.30
CA GLY A 70 2.03 8.83 8.10
C GLY A 70 2.32 7.36 7.86
N THR A 71 1.53 6.67 7.04
CA THR A 71 1.73 5.25 6.72
C THR A 71 2.70 5.12 5.55
N PRO A 72 3.78 4.32 5.69
CA PRO A 72 4.69 4.06 4.58
C PRO A 72 3.94 3.44 3.39
N ALA A 73 4.12 4.02 2.21
CA ALA A 73 3.38 3.66 1.01
C ALA A 73 4.20 3.86 -0.26
N LEU A 74 3.68 3.32 -1.36
CA LEU A 74 4.14 3.59 -2.71
C LEU A 74 2.99 4.25 -3.47
N VAL A 75 3.26 5.41 -4.06
CA VAL A 75 2.28 6.18 -4.83
C VAL A 75 2.87 6.51 -6.19
N HIS A 76 2.07 6.35 -7.25
CA HIS A 76 2.53 6.68 -8.58
C HIS A 76 2.77 8.20 -8.68
N PRO A 77 3.98 8.66 -8.97
CA PRO A 77 4.31 10.09 -8.89
C PRO A 77 3.60 10.94 -9.95
N LYS A 78 3.19 10.36 -11.06
CA LYS A 78 2.49 11.06 -12.13
C LYS A 78 0.98 11.13 -11.91
N THR A 79 0.37 10.00 -11.53
CA THR A 79 -1.09 9.92 -11.39
C THR A 79 -1.58 10.17 -9.97
N GLY A 80 -0.70 10.06 -8.98
CA GLY A 80 -1.05 10.20 -7.57
C GLY A 80 -1.89 9.04 -7.03
N ILE A 81 -1.89 7.89 -7.70
CA ILE A 81 -2.65 6.70 -7.30
C ILE A 81 -1.79 5.82 -6.38
N ILE A 82 -2.37 5.40 -5.27
CA ILE A 82 -1.68 4.56 -4.29
C ILE A 82 -1.53 3.14 -4.85
N LEU A 83 -0.29 2.64 -4.83
CA LEU A 83 0.08 1.31 -5.35
C LEU A 83 0.20 0.26 -4.26
N ALA A 84 0.70 0.65 -3.09
CA ALA A 84 0.91 -0.25 -1.96
C ALA A 84 1.04 0.55 -0.68
N PHE A 85 0.77 -0.08 0.46
CA PHE A 85 0.98 0.55 1.76
C PHE A 85 1.20 -0.49 2.86
N CYS A 86 1.89 -0.08 3.91
CA CYS A 86 2.10 -0.90 5.10
C CYS A 86 0.83 -0.95 5.95
N ASN A 87 0.57 -2.11 6.57
CA ASN A 87 -0.63 -2.34 7.36
C ASN A 87 -0.26 -3.14 8.64
N GLY A 88 0.44 -2.48 9.56
CA GLY A 88 0.90 -3.12 10.79
C GLY A 88 1.97 -4.17 10.53
N THR A 89 1.61 -5.44 10.71
CA THR A 89 2.51 -6.58 10.47
C THR A 89 2.36 -7.19 9.08
N SER A 90 1.59 -6.57 8.21
CA SER A 90 1.36 -6.98 6.83
C SER A 90 1.44 -5.77 5.92
N TYR A 91 1.19 -5.96 4.64
CA TYR A 91 1.09 -4.88 3.67
C TYR A 91 0.04 -5.22 2.62
N CYS A 92 -0.48 -4.20 1.97
CA CYS A 92 -1.47 -4.34 0.91
C CYS A 92 -0.85 -3.86 -0.40
N ILE A 93 -1.09 -4.60 -1.47
CA ILE A 93 -0.64 -4.25 -2.81
C ILE A 93 -1.82 -4.20 -3.77
N ARG A 94 -1.82 -3.19 -4.63
CA ARG A 94 -2.80 -3.07 -5.71
C ARG A 94 -2.34 -3.90 -6.89
N LEU A 95 -3.26 -4.69 -7.43
CA LEU A 95 -3.03 -5.49 -8.62
C LEU A 95 -4.08 -5.17 -9.67
N THR A 96 -3.91 -5.63 -10.89
CA THR A 96 -4.98 -5.67 -11.88
C THR A 96 -5.76 -6.97 -11.70
N GLU A 97 -7.01 -7.02 -12.13
CA GLU A 97 -7.86 -8.20 -11.96
C GLU A 97 -7.19 -9.50 -12.41
N GLN A 98 -6.49 -9.45 -13.54
CA GLN A 98 -5.81 -10.62 -14.09
C GLN A 98 -4.69 -11.16 -13.19
N PHE A 99 -4.07 -10.31 -12.36
CA PHE A 99 -3.00 -10.71 -11.45
C PHE A 99 -3.49 -11.10 -10.06
N VAL A 100 -4.71 -10.71 -9.68
CA VAL A 100 -5.27 -11.09 -8.39
C VAL A 100 -5.36 -12.61 -8.28
N GLU A 101 -5.85 -13.29 -9.30
CA GLU A 101 -5.95 -14.75 -9.30
C GLU A 101 -4.58 -15.42 -9.18
N LYS A 102 -3.58 -14.93 -9.91
CA LYS A 102 -2.20 -15.44 -9.82
C LYS A 102 -1.63 -15.23 -8.43
N ALA A 103 -1.86 -14.07 -7.84
CA ALA A 103 -1.39 -13.74 -6.50
C ALA A 103 -2.02 -14.66 -5.46
N LEU A 104 -3.32 -14.91 -5.55
CA LEU A 104 -4.03 -15.82 -4.63
C LEU A 104 -3.49 -17.25 -4.74
N LYS A 105 -3.23 -17.72 -5.95
CA LYS A 105 -2.62 -19.04 -6.16
C LYS A 105 -1.21 -19.14 -5.59
N ALA A 106 -0.47 -18.03 -5.60
CA ALA A 106 0.87 -17.96 -5.03
C ALA A 106 0.88 -17.80 -3.50
N GLY A 107 -0.29 -17.61 -2.86
CA GLY A 107 -0.41 -17.52 -1.41
C GLY A 107 -0.82 -16.16 -0.86
N ALA A 108 -1.01 -15.15 -1.71
CA ALA A 108 -1.57 -13.88 -1.27
C ALA A 108 -3.02 -14.07 -0.80
N LYS A 109 -3.52 -13.15 -0.01
CA LYS A 109 -4.86 -13.25 0.58
C LYS A 109 -5.65 -11.95 0.37
N THR A 110 -6.95 -12.11 0.16
CA THR A 110 -7.90 -10.99 0.18
C THR A 110 -8.51 -10.76 1.57
N TYR A 111 -8.10 -11.58 2.53
CA TYR A 111 -8.63 -11.58 3.88
C TYR A 111 -7.48 -11.81 4.87
N GLN A 112 -7.47 -11.08 5.96
CA GLN A 112 -6.53 -11.26 7.05
C GLN A 112 -7.27 -11.29 8.38
N LYS A 113 -7.03 -12.34 9.17
CA LYS A 113 -7.56 -12.40 10.52
C LYS A 113 -6.76 -11.47 11.42
N TRP A 114 -7.44 -10.55 12.07
CA TRP A 114 -6.82 -9.59 12.97
C TRP A 114 -6.58 -10.23 14.33
N THR A 115 -5.35 -10.18 14.83
CA THR A 115 -5.00 -10.75 16.13
C THR A 115 -5.65 -10.04 17.32
N GLY A 116 -6.14 -8.82 17.12
CA GLY A 116 -6.89 -8.03 18.12
C GLY A 116 -8.39 -8.30 18.15
N GLY A 117 -8.89 -9.35 17.51
CA GLY A 117 -10.28 -9.78 17.59
C GLY A 117 -11.20 -9.40 16.46
N GLY A 118 -10.69 -8.90 15.35
CA GLY A 118 -11.47 -8.58 14.15
C GLY A 118 -10.90 -9.21 12.90
N ASP A 119 -11.68 -9.19 11.83
CA ASP A 119 -11.28 -9.66 10.52
C ASP A 119 -11.21 -8.48 9.55
N MET A 120 -10.23 -8.48 8.64
CA MET A 120 -10.07 -7.47 7.59
C MET A 120 -10.26 -8.14 6.23
N ASP A 121 -11.19 -7.61 5.43
CA ASP A 121 -11.50 -8.13 4.10
C ASP A 121 -11.15 -7.08 3.05
N THR A 122 -10.14 -7.36 2.23
CA THR A 122 -9.70 -6.42 1.19
C THR A 122 -10.74 -6.24 0.10
N LEU A 123 -11.52 -7.27 -0.22
CA LEU A 123 -12.60 -7.13 -1.21
C LEU A 123 -13.65 -6.14 -0.74
N ARG A 124 -13.99 -6.17 0.56
CA ARG A 124 -14.95 -5.25 1.16
C ARG A 124 -14.35 -3.86 1.37
N ASP A 125 -13.15 -3.80 1.94
CA ASP A 125 -12.57 -2.56 2.45
C ASP A 125 -11.76 -1.79 1.40
N LEU A 126 -11.10 -2.47 0.46
CA LEU A 126 -10.23 -1.86 -0.54
C LEU A 126 -10.70 -2.06 -1.98
N GLY A 127 -11.37 -3.17 -2.26
CA GLY A 127 -11.82 -3.54 -3.59
C GLY A 127 -11.11 -4.79 -4.13
N ALA A 128 -11.63 -5.29 -5.25
CA ALA A 128 -11.21 -6.58 -5.83
C ALA A 128 -9.80 -6.56 -6.42
N ASP A 129 -9.20 -5.40 -6.60
CA ASP A 129 -7.86 -5.21 -7.15
C ASP A 129 -6.76 -5.18 -6.07
N TRP A 130 -7.09 -5.43 -4.82
CA TRP A 130 -6.16 -5.41 -3.70
C TRP A 130 -5.99 -6.77 -3.06
N VAL A 131 -4.74 -7.09 -2.64
CA VAL A 131 -4.43 -8.28 -1.85
C VAL A 131 -3.49 -7.92 -0.69
N PHE A 132 -3.52 -8.74 0.36
CA PHE A 132 -2.48 -8.73 1.40
C PHE A 132 -1.25 -9.46 0.89
N GLY A 133 -0.07 -8.85 1.07
CA GLY A 133 1.21 -9.45 0.69
C GLY A 133 1.80 -10.31 1.80
N TRP A 134 2.58 -11.32 1.40
CA TRP A 134 3.21 -12.29 2.30
C TRP A 134 4.62 -12.64 1.86
N TRP A 135 5.40 -11.68 1.35
CA TRP A 135 6.77 -11.93 0.87
C TRP A 135 6.79 -12.97 -0.26
N LEU A 136 5.88 -12.85 -1.21
CA LEU A 136 5.75 -13.77 -2.33
C LEU A 136 6.69 -13.39 -3.48
N ASN A 137 7.14 -14.37 -4.24
CA ASN A 137 8.12 -14.18 -5.31
C ASN A 137 7.63 -13.31 -6.47
N GLY A 138 6.35 -13.22 -6.71
CA GLY A 138 5.80 -12.45 -7.83
C GLY A 138 5.56 -10.97 -7.55
N GLU A 139 5.66 -10.53 -6.30
CA GLU A 139 5.19 -9.20 -5.87
C GLU A 139 5.92 -8.05 -6.56
N VAL A 140 7.23 -8.14 -6.75
CA VAL A 140 8.02 -7.11 -7.41
C VAL A 140 7.58 -6.93 -8.86
N GLU A 141 7.47 -8.02 -9.60
CA GLU A 141 7.03 -8.00 -11.00
C GLU A 141 5.60 -7.50 -11.15
N TRP A 142 4.69 -7.97 -10.32
CA TRP A 142 3.29 -7.54 -10.34
C TRP A 142 3.16 -6.03 -10.11
N CYS A 143 3.89 -5.50 -9.14
CA CYS A 143 3.87 -4.07 -8.86
C CYS A 143 4.47 -3.24 -10.00
N GLN A 144 5.50 -3.74 -10.68
CA GLN A 144 6.04 -3.08 -11.87
C GLN A 144 5.01 -2.99 -13.01
N ILE A 145 4.27 -4.06 -13.23
CA ILE A 145 3.23 -4.10 -14.26
C ILE A 145 2.11 -3.11 -13.93
N VAL A 146 1.63 -3.13 -12.69
CA VAL A 146 0.59 -2.20 -12.22
C VAL A 146 1.07 -0.75 -12.32
N TYR A 147 2.33 -0.48 -11.96
CA TYR A 147 2.92 0.85 -12.08
C TYR A 147 2.80 1.38 -13.53
N ARG A 148 3.17 0.54 -14.51
CA ARG A 148 3.08 0.92 -15.92
C ARG A 148 1.63 1.15 -16.38
N GLU A 149 0.72 0.26 -15.99
CA GLU A 149 -0.70 0.37 -16.36
C GLU A 149 -1.34 1.62 -15.75
N ILE A 150 -1.07 1.91 -14.49
CA ILE A 150 -1.59 3.11 -13.82
C ILE A 150 -0.98 4.38 -14.41
N GLY A 151 0.24 4.34 -14.88
CA GLY A 151 0.92 5.48 -15.46
C GLY A 151 0.29 6.02 -16.75
N ILE A 152 -0.56 5.24 -17.42
CA ILE A 152 -1.25 5.65 -18.64
C ILE A 152 -2.70 6.11 -18.41
N LEU A 153 -3.14 6.14 -17.17
CA LEU A 153 -4.48 6.64 -16.82
C LEU A 153 -4.59 8.16 -16.94
#